data_3688562617c9c773c1da03e375205ed4
#
_entry.id   3688562617c9c773c1da03e375205ed4
#
_cell.length_a   1.000
_cell.length_b   1.000
_cell.length_c   1.000
_cell.angle_alpha   90.00
_cell.angle_beta   90.00
_cell.angle_gamma   90.00
#
_symmetry.space_group_name_H-M   'P 1'
#
loop_
_entity.id
_entity.type
_entity.pdbx_description
1 polymer ?
#
loop_
_entity_poly.entity_id
_entity_poly.type
_entity_poly.pdbx_seq_one_letter_code
_entity_poly.pdbx_strand_id
1 'polypeptide(L)'
;MTRIHKVIPALLVLFLALPSASSXAGSEETARVESATEVLSKITEIPERAIPPALLADAQGIAVIPGVIKVGFVVGGQYGRGVLVVRGKGGEWSNPVFISLMSGSIGWQIGAESTDFVLVFKTPRSVEGIMKGKYTLGADAGVAAGPVGRVAKAATDIELKAEIYSYSRSRGLFAGISLEGSSLQVDDKSNAAYYGKEGILPSGILSGKDVKTPSGAEKLKRSLEKHAPAAAK
;
A
#
# COMPACT_ATOMS: atom_id res chain seq x y z
N MET A 1 67.22 25.77 -41.85
CA MET A 1 66.59 26.10 -40.56
C MET A 1 65.09 25.83 -40.65
N THR A 2 64.67 24.65 -40.22
CA THR A 2 63.26 24.19 -40.34
C THR A 2 62.60 24.26 -38.99
N ARG A 3 61.61 25.13 -38.85
CA ARG A 3 60.80 25.26 -37.61
C ARG A 3 59.69 24.20 -37.59
N ILE A 4 59.78 23.30 -36.60
CA ILE A 4 58.77 22.28 -36.34
C ILE A 4 57.71 22.90 -35.40
N HIS A 5 56.51 23.07 -35.92
CA HIS A 5 55.36 23.53 -35.11
C HIS A 5 54.75 22.29 -34.39
N LYS A 6 54.83 22.27 -33.06
CA LYS A 6 54.18 21.23 -32.24
C LYS A 6 52.69 21.58 -32.10
N VAL A 7 51.84 20.78 -32.74
CA VAL A 7 50.38 20.85 -32.54
C VAL A 7 50.00 20.02 -31.34
N ILE A 8 49.52 20.65 -30.27
CA ILE A 8 49.02 19.98 -29.08
C ILE A 8 47.51 19.70 -29.31
N PRO A 9 47.09 18.43 -29.31
CA PRO A 9 45.62 18.16 -29.43
C PRO A 9 44.93 18.54 -28.12
N ALA A 10 43.94 19.41 -28.22
CA ALA A 10 43.07 19.75 -27.07
C ALA A 10 42.13 18.55 -26.84
N LEU A 11 42.30 17.90 -25.71
CA LEU A 11 41.43 16.79 -25.27
C LEU A 11 40.10 17.41 -24.75
N LEU A 12 39.05 17.33 -25.58
CA LEU A 12 37.73 17.77 -25.19
C LEU A 12 37.13 16.72 -24.25
N VAL A 13 37.09 16.99 -22.95
CA VAL A 13 36.45 16.11 -21.96
C VAL A 13 34.95 16.42 -22.00
N LEU A 14 34.22 15.52 -22.63
CA LEU A 14 32.73 15.57 -22.65
C LEU A 14 32.20 15.09 -21.29
N PHE A 15 31.76 16.02 -20.45
CA PHE A 15 31.12 15.71 -19.18
C PHE A 15 29.70 15.23 -19.48
N LEU A 16 29.50 13.91 -19.51
CA LEU A 16 28.16 13.33 -19.56
C LEU A 16 27.53 13.50 -18.17
N ALA A 17 26.65 14.47 -18.04
CA ALA A 17 25.83 14.62 -16.84
C ALA A 17 24.84 13.45 -16.79
N LEU A 18 25.12 12.44 -15.96
CA LEU A 18 24.18 11.36 -15.68
C LEU A 18 22.98 11.96 -14.93
N PRO A 19 21.77 11.72 -15.41
CA PRO A 19 20.58 12.20 -14.68
C PRO A 19 20.58 11.56 -13.28
N SER A 20 20.39 12.38 -12.27
CA SER A 20 20.33 11.95 -10.88
C SER A 20 19.20 10.91 -10.72
N ALA A 21 19.54 9.71 -10.26
CA ALA A 21 18.59 8.61 -10.05
C ALA A 21 17.50 8.92 -8.99
N SER A 22 17.60 10.09 -8.35
CA SER A 22 16.70 10.54 -7.29
C SER A 22 15.26 10.81 -7.76
N SER A 23 15.07 11.17 -9.01
CA SER A 23 13.73 11.48 -9.54
C SER A 23 12.83 10.26 -9.86
N UNK A 24 13.39 9.32 -9.91
CA UNK A 24 12.72 8.18 -10.25
C UNK A 24 12.11 7.47 -9.14
N ALA A 25 12.85 7.46 -8.19
CA ALA A 25 12.35 6.77 -7.01
C ALA A 25 11.07 7.43 -6.48
N GLY A 26 11.10 8.73 -6.23
CA GLY A 26 9.92 9.47 -5.76
C GLY A 26 8.73 9.45 -6.73
N SER A 27 8.95 9.26 -8.03
CA SER A 27 7.88 9.16 -9.01
C SER A 27 7.14 7.81 -8.94
N GLU A 28 7.85 6.71 -8.66
CA GLU A 28 7.25 5.38 -8.49
C GLU A 28 6.33 5.35 -7.25
N GLU A 29 6.82 5.91 -6.14
CA GLU A 29 6.05 5.99 -4.91
C GLU A 29 4.81 6.88 -5.07
N THR A 30 4.96 8.00 -5.79
CA THR A 30 3.83 8.90 -6.10
C THR A 30 2.77 8.15 -6.92
N ALA A 31 3.17 7.45 -7.98
CA ALA A 31 2.26 6.65 -8.80
C ALA A 31 1.54 5.57 -7.97
N ARG A 32 2.25 4.97 -6.99
CA ARG A 32 1.66 3.96 -6.10
C ARG A 32 0.59 4.56 -5.17
N VAL A 33 0.83 5.76 -4.62
CA VAL A 33 -0.16 6.49 -3.82
C VAL A 33 -1.38 6.88 -4.67
N GLU A 34 -1.16 7.29 -5.92
CA GLU A 34 -2.24 7.60 -6.86
C GLU A 34 -3.07 6.35 -7.18
N SER A 35 -2.43 5.22 -7.47
CA SER A 35 -3.11 3.94 -7.71
C SER A 35 -3.91 3.48 -6.49
N ALA A 36 -3.35 3.63 -5.29
CA ALA A 36 -4.07 3.32 -4.04
C ALA A 36 -5.30 4.21 -3.87
N THR A 37 -5.18 5.50 -4.21
CA THR A 37 -6.31 6.45 -4.17
C THR A 37 -7.41 6.04 -5.14
N GLU A 38 -7.03 5.59 -6.35
CA GLU A 38 -7.99 5.09 -7.34
C GLU A 38 -8.72 3.84 -6.83
N VAL A 39 -8.01 2.87 -6.26
CA VAL A 39 -8.63 1.66 -5.67
C VAL A 39 -9.64 2.05 -4.59
N LEU A 40 -9.25 2.98 -3.69
CA LEU A 40 -10.15 3.46 -2.62
C LEU A 40 -11.40 4.15 -3.16
N SER A 41 -11.28 4.90 -4.25
CA SER A 41 -12.46 5.56 -4.85
C SER A 41 -13.51 4.57 -5.32
N LYS A 42 -13.12 3.31 -5.54
CA LYS A 42 -13.98 2.24 -6.05
C LYS A 42 -14.59 1.34 -4.96
N ILE A 43 -14.12 1.44 -3.69
CA ILE A 43 -14.52 0.48 -2.64
C ILE A 43 -16.02 0.53 -2.29
N THR A 44 -16.67 1.64 -2.58
CA THR A 44 -18.12 1.82 -2.33
C THR A 44 -18.94 2.02 -3.61
N GLU A 45 -18.30 1.93 -4.79
CA GLU A 45 -18.95 2.28 -6.08
C GLU A 45 -20.09 1.35 -6.46
N ILE A 46 -19.93 0.05 -6.20
CA ILE A 46 -20.96 -0.97 -6.53
C ILE A 46 -21.48 -1.56 -5.21
N PRO A 47 -22.68 -1.18 -4.74
CA PRO A 47 -23.17 -1.61 -3.43
C PRO A 47 -23.20 -3.12 -3.20
N GLU A 48 -23.49 -3.91 -4.24
CA GLU A 48 -23.54 -5.37 -4.19
C GLU A 48 -22.17 -6.02 -4.01
N ARG A 49 -21.10 -5.27 -4.26
CA ARG A 49 -19.71 -5.73 -4.18
C ARG A 49 -18.85 -4.81 -3.30
N ALA A 50 -19.49 -3.85 -2.65
CA ALA A 50 -18.78 -2.89 -1.80
C ALA A 50 -18.25 -3.54 -0.51
N ILE A 51 -17.13 -3.00 -0.03
CA ILE A 51 -16.68 -3.26 1.34
C ILE A 51 -17.71 -2.60 2.28
N PRO A 52 -18.21 -3.31 3.31
CA PRO A 52 -19.27 -2.76 4.15
C PRO A 52 -18.92 -1.40 4.77
N PRO A 53 -19.80 -0.39 4.65
CA PRO A 53 -19.53 0.91 5.28
C PRO A 53 -19.28 0.84 6.78
N ALA A 54 -19.97 -0.03 7.50
CA ALA A 54 -19.73 -0.24 8.94
C ALA A 54 -18.31 -0.70 9.22
N LEU A 55 -17.79 -1.64 8.41
CA LEU A 55 -16.42 -2.12 8.56
C LEU A 55 -15.40 -1.01 8.27
N LEU A 56 -15.67 -0.17 7.27
CA LEU A 56 -14.81 0.97 6.93
C LEU A 56 -14.85 2.05 8.03
N ALA A 57 -16.02 2.27 8.63
CA ALA A 57 -16.20 3.25 9.71
C ALA A 57 -15.43 2.84 10.98
N ASP A 58 -15.38 1.53 11.27
CA ASP A 58 -14.66 0.97 12.42
C ASP A 58 -13.16 0.78 12.17
N ALA A 59 -12.69 0.97 10.92
CA ALA A 59 -11.30 0.71 10.55
C ALA A 59 -10.31 1.56 11.35
N GLN A 60 -9.34 0.91 11.97
CA GLN A 60 -8.20 1.55 12.62
C GLN A 60 -7.03 1.74 11.65
N GLY A 61 -7.03 0.98 10.55
CA GLY A 61 -6.09 1.14 9.47
C GLY A 61 -6.64 0.53 8.19
N ILE A 62 -6.18 1.05 7.06
CA ILE A 62 -6.49 0.50 5.74
C ILE A 62 -5.19 0.39 4.96
N ALA A 63 -4.87 -0.83 4.51
CA ALA A 63 -3.78 -1.04 3.57
C ALA A 63 -4.35 -1.24 2.17
N VAL A 64 -3.73 -0.58 1.19
CA VAL A 64 -4.07 -0.76 -0.23
C VAL A 64 -2.80 -1.16 -0.96
N ILE A 65 -2.85 -2.28 -1.65
CA ILE A 65 -1.73 -2.87 -2.39
C ILE A 65 -2.17 -3.03 -3.85
N PRO A 66 -1.96 -1.99 -4.67
CA PRO A 66 -2.34 -2.05 -6.08
C PRO A 66 -1.43 -3.00 -6.86
N GLY A 67 -1.98 -3.65 -7.84
CA GLY A 67 -1.22 -4.39 -8.83
C GLY A 67 -0.39 -5.55 -8.29
N VAL A 68 -0.93 -6.32 -7.36
CA VAL A 68 -0.26 -7.52 -6.83
C VAL A 68 -0.03 -8.50 -7.98
N ILE A 69 1.21 -8.94 -8.14
CA ILE A 69 1.61 -9.89 -9.17
C ILE A 69 1.76 -11.30 -8.59
N LYS A 70 1.37 -12.29 -9.36
CA LYS A 70 1.57 -13.71 -9.07
C LYS A 70 2.73 -14.23 -9.90
N VAL A 71 3.66 -14.90 -9.26
CA VAL A 71 4.86 -15.46 -9.90
C VAL A 71 4.96 -16.94 -9.53
N GLY A 72 5.08 -17.80 -10.52
CA GLY A 72 5.30 -19.24 -10.31
C GLY A 72 4.35 -20.11 -11.12
N PHE A 73 4.72 -21.38 -11.30
CA PHE A 73 4.03 -22.34 -12.16
C PHE A 73 3.27 -23.41 -11.39
N VAL A 74 3.89 -24.07 -10.43
CA VAL A 74 3.29 -25.11 -9.57
C VAL A 74 3.34 -24.68 -8.12
N VAL A 75 4.47 -24.12 -7.72
CA VAL A 75 4.65 -23.41 -6.44
C VAL A 75 5.00 -21.98 -6.81
N GLY A 76 4.23 -21.07 -6.31
CA GLY A 76 4.41 -19.67 -6.65
C GLY A 76 4.33 -18.76 -5.44
N GLY A 77 4.47 -17.51 -5.69
CA GLY A 77 4.30 -16.46 -4.70
C GLY A 77 3.50 -15.30 -5.26
N GLN A 78 2.98 -14.53 -4.37
CA GLN A 78 2.38 -13.23 -4.69
C GLN A 78 3.24 -12.15 -4.04
N TYR A 79 3.49 -11.09 -4.78
CA TYR A 79 4.24 -9.95 -4.29
C TYR A 79 3.51 -8.68 -4.68
N GLY A 80 3.38 -7.78 -3.72
CA GLY A 80 2.79 -6.46 -3.96
C GLY A 80 3.43 -5.41 -3.07
N ARG A 81 3.43 -4.18 -3.55
CA ARG A 81 3.87 -3.01 -2.79
C ARG A 81 2.70 -2.03 -2.72
N GLY A 82 2.49 -1.47 -1.55
CA GLY A 82 1.33 -0.62 -1.31
C GLY A 82 1.56 0.37 -0.20
N VAL A 83 0.47 0.87 0.33
CA VAL A 83 0.49 1.86 1.42
C VAL A 83 -0.48 1.43 2.52
N LEU A 84 -0.10 1.73 3.75
CA LEU A 84 -0.94 1.61 4.95
C LEU A 84 -1.20 3.01 5.48
N VAL A 85 -2.46 3.33 5.72
CA VAL A 85 -2.87 4.55 6.44
C VAL A 85 -3.57 4.14 7.72
N VAL A 86 -3.37 4.92 8.76
CA VAL A 86 -3.84 4.60 10.12
C VAL A 86 -4.76 5.71 10.59
N ARG A 87 -5.83 5.34 11.29
CA ARG A 87 -6.76 6.30 11.85
C ARG A 87 -6.23 6.80 13.19
N GLY A 88 -6.11 8.12 13.33
CA GLY A 88 -5.72 8.77 14.57
C GLY A 88 -6.86 8.79 15.59
N LYS A 89 -6.54 9.12 16.83
CA LYS A 89 -7.50 9.18 17.94
C LYS A 89 -8.65 10.17 17.71
N GLY A 90 -8.43 11.18 16.89
CA GLY A 90 -9.45 12.16 16.51
C GLY A 90 -10.30 11.75 15.30
N GLY A 91 -10.02 10.57 14.72
CA GLY A 91 -10.72 10.07 13.54
C GLY A 91 -10.06 10.41 12.21
N GLU A 92 -9.06 11.29 12.22
CA GLU A 92 -8.31 11.71 11.03
C GLU A 92 -7.39 10.59 10.51
N TRP A 93 -7.14 10.57 9.21
CA TRP A 93 -6.23 9.60 8.60
C TRP A 93 -4.79 10.14 8.57
N SER A 94 -3.84 9.26 8.86
CA SER A 94 -2.40 9.54 8.86
C SER A 94 -1.84 9.76 7.44
N ASN A 95 -0.60 10.16 7.36
CA ASN A 95 0.20 10.03 6.14
C ASN A 95 0.41 8.54 5.81
N PRO A 96 0.51 8.17 4.52
CA PRO A 96 0.72 6.76 4.14
C PRO A 96 2.13 6.27 4.48
N VAL A 97 2.20 5.10 5.11
CA VAL A 97 3.44 4.33 5.29
C VAL A 97 3.50 3.29 4.17
N PHE A 98 4.60 3.23 3.45
CA PHE A 98 4.79 2.23 2.39
C PHE A 98 5.06 0.86 3.00
N ILE A 99 4.41 -0.15 2.42
CA ILE A 99 4.49 -1.54 2.87
C ILE A 99 4.67 -2.47 1.67
N SER A 100 5.18 -3.66 1.93
CA SER A 100 5.20 -4.76 0.96
C SER A 100 4.44 -5.96 1.52
N LEU A 101 3.85 -6.74 0.62
CA LEU A 101 3.17 -7.98 0.92
C LEU A 101 3.84 -9.12 0.14
N MET A 102 4.13 -10.21 0.84
CA MET A 102 4.61 -11.45 0.24
C MET A 102 3.72 -12.60 0.72
N SER A 103 3.29 -13.45 -0.20
CA SER A 103 2.47 -14.62 0.12
C SER A 103 2.96 -15.81 -0.69
N GLY A 104 3.02 -16.98 -0.07
CA GLY A 104 3.16 -18.23 -0.81
C GLY A 104 1.82 -18.58 -1.45
N SER A 105 1.85 -19.13 -2.65
CA SER A 105 0.64 -19.64 -3.31
C SER A 105 0.91 -21.03 -3.89
N ILE A 106 -0.02 -21.94 -3.66
CA ILE A 106 -0.04 -23.25 -4.30
C ILE A 106 -1.26 -23.27 -5.22
N GLY A 107 -1.04 -23.41 -6.51
CA GLY A 107 -2.18 -23.49 -7.44
C GLY A 107 -1.84 -23.22 -8.91
N TRP A 108 -2.66 -23.82 -9.74
CA TRP A 108 -2.59 -23.73 -11.19
C TRP A 108 -3.27 -22.43 -11.69
N GLN A 109 -2.54 -21.34 -11.70
CA GLN A 109 -3.05 -20.15 -12.40
C GLN A 109 -1.94 -19.55 -13.25
N ILE A 110 -1.97 -19.88 -14.52
CA ILE A 110 -1.13 -19.28 -15.55
C ILE A 110 -1.83 -17.98 -15.96
N GLY A 111 -1.24 -16.86 -15.65
CA GLY A 111 -1.74 -15.57 -16.08
C GLY A 111 -1.17 -14.43 -15.24
N ALA A 112 -0.69 -13.43 -15.91
CA ALA A 112 -0.28 -12.16 -15.29
C ALA A 112 -1.52 -11.29 -15.04
N GLU A 113 -2.45 -11.75 -14.21
CA GLU A 113 -3.59 -10.93 -13.82
C GLU A 113 -3.17 -10.05 -12.64
N SER A 114 -3.17 -8.78 -12.87
CA SER A 114 -2.93 -7.79 -11.83
C SER A 114 -4.18 -7.66 -10.96
N THR A 115 -4.02 -7.84 -9.66
CA THR A 115 -5.12 -7.79 -8.70
C THR A 115 -4.75 -6.79 -7.60
N ASP A 116 -5.67 -5.91 -7.26
CA ASP A 116 -5.48 -5.00 -6.13
C ASP A 116 -5.94 -5.70 -4.84
N PHE A 117 -5.21 -5.51 -3.75
CA PHE A 117 -5.63 -5.99 -2.43
C PHE A 117 -5.95 -4.81 -1.52
N VAL A 118 -6.99 -4.97 -0.71
CA VAL A 118 -7.36 -4.03 0.36
C VAL A 118 -7.49 -4.82 1.65
N LEU A 119 -6.79 -4.37 2.70
CA LEU A 119 -6.89 -4.95 4.04
C LEU A 119 -7.45 -3.90 4.98
N VAL A 120 -8.50 -4.27 5.71
CA VAL A 120 -9.15 -3.41 6.71
C VAL A 120 -8.78 -3.93 8.09
N PHE A 121 -8.06 -3.13 8.86
CA PHE A 121 -7.59 -3.43 10.21
C PHE A 121 -8.59 -2.87 11.22
N LYS A 122 -9.17 -3.73 12.05
CA LYS A 122 -10.19 -3.36 13.03
C LYS A 122 -9.61 -2.96 14.40
N THR A 123 -8.37 -3.38 14.69
CA THR A 123 -7.78 -3.15 16.00
C THR A 123 -6.50 -2.32 15.90
N PRO A 124 -6.22 -1.45 16.89
CA PRO A 124 -4.93 -0.76 16.95
C PRO A 124 -3.75 -1.73 17.01
N ARG A 125 -3.91 -2.84 17.75
CA ARG A 125 -2.90 -3.89 17.90
C ARG A 125 -2.43 -4.46 16.55
N SER A 126 -3.39 -4.74 15.64
CA SER A 126 -3.05 -5.30 14.32
C SER A 126 -2.28 -4.31 13.45
N VAL A 127 -2.53 -3.01 13.59
CA VAL A 127 -1.77 -1.95 12.93
C VAL A 127 -0.36 -1.81 13.53
N GLU A 128 -0.27 -1.75 14.85
CA GLU A 128 1.01 -1.61 15.58
C GLU A 128 1.96 -2.77 15.29
N GLY A 129 1.42 -3.96 15.11
CA GLY A 129 2.21 -5.16 14.79
C GLY A 129 3.05 -4.98 13.52
N ILE A 130 2.46 -4.38 12.47
CA ILE A 130 3.17 -4.13 11.21
C ILE A 130 4.35 -3.17 11.43
N MET A 131 4.18 -2.17 12.29
CA MET A 131 5.22 -1.16 12.55
C MET A 131 6.44 -1.73 13.29
N LYS A 132 6.32 -2.93 13.89
CA LYS A 132 7.40 -3.58 14.66
C LYS A 132 8.30 -4.46 13.80
N GLY A 133 7.99 -4.64 12.50
CA GLY A 133 8.80 -5.44 11.60
C GLY A 133 7.98 -6.35 10.70
N LYS A 134 8.47 -7.57 10.51
CA LYS A 134 7.76 -8.57 9.69
C LYS A 134 6.51 -9.07 10.45
N TYR A 135 5.37 -9.01 9.80
CA TYR A 135 4.07 -9.32 10.36
C TYR A 135 3.36 -10.36 9.51
N THR A 136 3.04 -11.50 10.11
CA THR A 136 2.43 -12.64 9.41
C THR A 136 0.92 -12.70 9.70
N LEU A 137 0.13 -12.54 8.66
CA LEU A 137 -1.32 -12.63 8.71
C LEU A 137 -1.76 -14.05 9.10
N GLY A 138 -2.65 -14.17 10.06
CA GLY A 138 -3.11 -15.43 10.62
C GLY A 138 -2.30 -15.91 11.83
N ALA A 139 -1.00 -15.58 11.89
CA ALA A 139 -0.15 -15.93 13.03
C ALA A 139 -0.06 -14.78 14.06
N ASP A 140 0.20 -13.56 13.58
CA ASP A 140 0.34 -12.39 14.47
C ASP A 140 -0.99 -11.70 14.75
N ALA A 141 -1.95 -11.79 13.81
CA ALA A 141 -3.33 -11.32 14.01
C ALA A 141 -4.30 -12.15 13.17
N GLY A 142 -5.48 -12.38 13.65
CA GLY A 142 -6.52 -13.10 12.94
C GLY A 142 -6.93 -12.37 11.67
N VAL A 143 -6.81 -13.03 10.53
CA VAL A 143 -7.22 -12.53 9.23
C VAL A 143 -8.34 -13.38 8.64
N ALA A 144 -9.31 -12.74 8.00
CA ALA A 144 -10.41 -13.45 7.33
C ALA A 144 -10.73 -12.79 5.97
N ALA A 145 -11.32 -13.58 5.08
CA ALA A 145 -11.91 -13.05 3.86
C ALA A 145 -13.04 -12.09 4.22
N GLY A 146 -12.99 -10.88 3.69
CA GLY A 146 -13.96 -9.84 4.02
C GLY A 146 -15.33 -10.09 3.40
N PRO A 147 -16.43 -9.83 4.13
CA PRO A 147 -17.77 -9.92 3.53
C PRO A 147 -18.00 -8.78 2.54
N VAL A 148 -18.76 -9.02 1.47
CA VAL A 148 -19.11 -8.00 0.47
C VAL A 148 -20.62 -7.92 0.26
N GLY A 149 -21.13 -6.74 -0.03
CA GLY A 149 -22.49 -6.53 -0.45
C GLY A 149 -23.56 -6.99 0.57
N ARG A 150 -24.56 -7.72 0.10
CA ARG A 150 -25.69 -8.19 0.92
C ARG A 150 -25.28 -9.23 1.97
N VAL A 151 -24.27 -10.03 1.69
CA VAL A 151 -23.72 -10.98 2.68
C VAL A 151 -23.19 -10.22 3.89
N ALA A 152 -22.70 -9.00 3.68
CA ALA A 152 -22.24 -8.12 4.74
C ALA A 152 -23.36 -7.62 5.67
N LYS A 153 -24.60 -7.48 5.17
CA LYS A 153 -25.75 -7.12 6.01
C LYS A 153 -26.14 -8.27 6.94
N ALA A 154 -26.09 -9.51 6.44
CA ALA A 154 -26.30 -10.70 7.25
C ALA A 154 -25.13 -10.94 8.23
N ALA A 155 -23.93 -10.52 7.85
CA ALA A 155 -22.72 -10.66 8.69
C ALA A 155 -22.63 -9.60 9.80
N THR A 156 -23.44 -8.54 9.76
CA THR A 156 -23.57 -7.61 10.90
C THR A 156 -24.26 -8.28 12.10
N ASP A 157 -24.99 -9.35 11.86
CA ASP A 157 -25.59 -10.18 12.92
C ASP A 157 -24.64 -11.32 13.35
N ILE A 158 -23.59 -11.59 12.57
CA ILE A 158 -22.51 -12.52 12.91
C ILE A 158 -21.33 -11.67 13.36
N GLU A 159 -20.92 -11.80 14.61
CA GLU A 159 -19.75 -11.10 15.15
C GLU A 159 -18.56 -11.21 14.23
N LEU A 160 -18.14 -10.11 13.64
CA LEU A 160 -16.91 -10.01 12.84
C LEU A 160 -15.71 -10.10 13.79
N LYS A 161 -15.26 -11.32 14.07
CA LYS A 161 -14.23 -11.63 15.08
C LYS A 161 -12.80 -11.43 14.61
N ALA A 162 -12.55 -11.44 13.30
CA ALA A 162 -11.20 -11.25 12.79
C ALA A 162 -10.71 -9.82 13.03
N GLU A 163 -9.41 -9.70 13.30
CA GLU A 163 -8.77 -8.39 13.48
C GLU A 163 -8.52 -7.68 12.15
N ILE A 164 -8.41 -8.46 11.06
CA ILE A 164 -8.12 -7.97 9.71
C ILE A 164 -9.07 -8.64 8.73
N TYR A 165 -9.68 -7.84 7.86
CA TYR A 165 -10.48 -8.35 6.73
C TYR A 165 -9.77 -8.02 5.43
N SER A 166 -9.61 -9.04 4.57
CA SER A 166 -8.88 -8.89 3.31
C SER A 166 -9.77 -9.08 2.10
N TYR A 167 -9.51 -8.26 1.09
CA TYR A 167 -10.27 -8.18 -0.15
C TYR A 167 -9.33 -8.16 -1.34
N SER A 168 -9.76 -8.78 -2.44
CA SER A 168 -9.15 -8.59 -3.75
C SER A 168 -10.09 -7.78 -4.64
N ARG A 169 -9.53 -6.98 -5.53
CA ARG A 169 -10.26 -6.29 -6.59
C ARG A 169 -9.68 -6.72 -7.93
N SER A 170 -10.52 -7.33 -8.74
CA SER A 170 -10.17 -7.74 -10.09
C SER A 170 -11.32 -7.34 -11.03
N ARG A 171 -10.99 -6.80 -12.19
CA ARG A 171 -11.98 -6.31 -13.17
C ARG A 171 -13.03 -5.38 -12.56
N GLY A 172 -12.62 -4.54 -11.59
CA GLY A 172 -13.49 -3.58 -10.94
C GLY A 172 -14.37 -4.12 -9.81
N LEU A 173 -14.36 -5.42 -9.54
CA LEU A 173 -15.22 -6.07 -8.53
C LEU A 173 -14.41 -6.48 -7.31
N PHE A 174 -14.91 -6.18 -6.11
CA PHE A 174 -14.34 -6.64 -4.85
C PHE A 174 -14.88 -8.01 -4.46
N ALA A 175 -14.01 -8.83 -3.87
CA ALA A 175 -14.35 -10.12 -3.27
C ALA A 175 -13.46 -10.34 -2.04
N GLY A 176 -13.98 -10.98 -1.03
CA GLY A 176 -13.17 -11.42 0.12
C GLY A 176 -12.18 -12.49 -0.31
N ILE A 177 -10.96 -12.38 0.19
CA ILE A 177 -9.90 -13.38 -0.06
C ILE A 177 -9.23 -13.76 1.25
N SER A 178 -8.68 -14.97 1.31
CA SER A 178 -7.82 -15.37 2.43
C SER A 178 -6.37 -15.00 2.12
N LEU A 179 -5.76 -14.24 3.02
CA LEU A 179 -4.34 -13.90 2.97
C LEU A 179 -3.58 -14.54 4.15
N GLU A 180 -4.13 -15.58 4.75
CA GLU A 180 -3.48 -16.31 5.84
C GLU A 180 -2.11 -16.84 5.40
N GLY A 181 -1.09 -16.64 6.24
CA GLY A 181 0.29 -16.99 5.93
C GLY A 181 1.05 -15.93 5.13
N SER A 182 0.37 -14.89 4.67
CA SER A 182 1.04 -13.77 3.99
C SER A 182 1.82 -12.92 4.99
N SER A 183 2.94 -12.36 4.54
CA SER A 183 3.78 -11.46 5.33
C SER A 183 3.63 -10.02 4.86
N LEU A 184 3.39 -9.12 5.80
CA LEU A 184 3.44 -7.68 5.59
C LEU A 184 4.72 -7.12 6.22
N GLN A 185 5.33 -6.15 5.57
CA GLN A 185 6.55 -5.52 6.06
C GLN A 185 6.59 -4.05 5.63
N VAL A 186 7.13 -3.19 6.49
CA VAL A 186 7.38 -1.79 6.15
C VAL A 186 8.45 -1.71 5.04
N ASP A 187 8.22 -0.86 4.05
CA ASP A 187 9.14 -0.60 2.94
C ASP A 187 9.89 0.71 3.21
N ASP A 188 10.97 0.60 3.99
CA ASP A 188 11.75 1.77 4.42
C ASP A 188 12.34 2.55 3.24
N LYS A 189 12.72 1.84 2.17
CA LYS A 189 13.28 2.48 0.96
C LYS A 189 12.24 3.37 0.28
N SER A 190 11.01 2.86 0.11
CA SER A 190 9.92 3.65 -0.47
C SER A 190 9.51 4.81 0.46
N ASN A 191 9.52 4.60 1.78
CA ASN A 191 9.27 5.68 2.73
C ASN A 191 10.31 6.79 2.58
N ALA A 192 11.61 6.44 2.56
CA ALA A 192 12.69 7.41 2.38
C ALA A 192 12.56 8.16 1.04
N ALA A 193 12.27 7.43 -0.05
CA ALA A 193 12.16 8.01 -1.39
C ALA A 193 10.97 8.98 -1.50
N TYR A 194 9.81 8.61 -0.94
CA TYR A 194 8.57 9.40 -1.03
C TYR A 194 8.64 10.67 -0.20
N TYR A 195 9.20 10.57 1.01
CA TYR A 195 9.29 11.70 1.95
C TYR A 195 10.60 12.49 1.83
N GLY A 196 11.54 12.03 1.02
CA GLY A 196 12.83 12.69 0.82
C GLY A 196 13.70 12.69 2.09
N LYS A 197 13.57 11.67 2.95
CA LYS A 197 14.23 11.62 4.25
C LYS A 197 14.72 10.20 4.58
N GLU A 198 16.03 9.99 4.51
CA GLU A 198 16.64 8.72 4.87
C GLU A 198 16.43 8.40 6.37
N GLY A 199 16.22 7.12 6.67
CA GLY A 199 16.03 6.64 8.03
C GLY A 199 14.77 7.11 8.72
N ILE A 200 13.79 7.58 7.96
CA ILE A 200 12.50 8.01 8.53
C ILE A 200 11.78 6.81 9.15
N LEU A 201 11.32 6.97 10.38
CA LEU A 201 10.57 5.93 11.08
C LEU A 201 9.07 6.01 10.73
N PRO A 202 8.38 4.86 10.64
CA PRO A 202 6.93 4.85 10.43
C PRO A 202 6.14 5.71 11.42
N SER A 203 6.55 5.75 12.68
CA SER A 203 5.91 6.57 13.72
C SER A 203 5.98 8.07 13.40
N GLY A 204 7.08 8.53 12.84
CA GLY A 204 7.25 9.92 12.40
C GLY A 204 6.34 10.27 11.22
N ILE A 205 6.19 9.32 10.28
CA ILE A 205 5.28 9.47 9.13
C ILE A 205 3.82 9.55 9.62
N LEU A 206 3.42 8.59 10.46
CA LEU A 206 2.04 8.48 10.95
C LEU A 206 1.63 9.72 11.75
N SER A 207 2.53 10.25 12.57
CA SER A 207 2.25 11.45 13.37
C SER A 207 2.29 12.75 12.56
N GLY A 208 2.88 12.72 11.37
CA GLY A 208 3.06 13.91 10.53
C GLY A 208 4.09 14.90 11.06
N LYS A 209 4.79 14.57 12.15
CA LYS A 209 5.75 15.49 12.79
C LYS A 209 7.07 15.62 12.03
N ASP A 210 7.49 14.51 11.42
CA ASP A 210 8.82 14.42 10.79
C ASP A 210 8.81 14.62 9.28
N VAL A 211 7.64 14.85 8.69
CA VAL A 211 7.48 14.94 7.25
C VAL A 211 6.53 16.06 6.84
N LYS A 212 6.82 16.67 5.70
CA LYS A 212 5.83 17.47 4.99
C LYS A 212 4.93 16.49 4.21
N THR A 213 3.61 16.64 4.33
CA THR A 213 2.66 15.79 3.62
C THR A 213 2.68 16.13 2.12
N PRO A 214 3.05 15.17 1.24
CA PRO A 214 2.98 15.42 -0.20
C PRO A 214 1.54 15.53 -0.70
N SER A 215 1.33 16.20 -1.83
CA SER A 215 -0.01 16.43 -2.41
C SER A 215 -0.76 15.12 -2.72
N GLY A 216 -0.05 14.07 -3.14
CA GLY A 216 -0.63 12.75 -3.34
C GLY A 216 -1.18 12.15 -2.05
N ALA A 217 -0.45 12.30 -0.94
CA ALA A 217 -0.90 11.83 0.38
C ALA A 217 -2.15 12.60 0.84
N GLU A 218 -2.23 13.91 0.56
CA GLU A 218 -3.43 14.70 0.86
C GLU A 218 -4.65 14.21 0.07
N LYS A 219 -4.47 13.86 -1.21
CA LYS A 219 -5.55 13.29 -2.05
C LYS A 219 -6.03 11.95 -1.47
N LEU A 220 -5.09 11.10 -1.08
CA LEU A 220 -5.38 9.79 -0.47
C LEU A 220 -6.20 9.96 0.82
N LYS A 221 -5.79 10.86 1.70
CA LYS A 221 -6.48 11.16 2.96
C LYS A 221 -7.91 11.63 2.70
N ARG A 222 -8.12 12.57 1.77
CA ARG A 222 -9.47 13.04 1.40
C ARG A 222 -10.33 11.90 0.83
N SER A 223 -9.74 11.00 0.06
CA SER A 223 -10.46 9.82 -0.45
C SER A 223 -10.91 8.93 0.69
N LEU A 224 -10.05 8.72 1.69
CA LEU A 224 -10.39 7.93 2.88
C LEU A 224 -11.48 8.61 3.74
N GLU A 225 -11.40 9.93 3.92
CA GLU A 225 -12.44 10.69 4.63
C GLU A 225 -13.81 10.53 3.99
N LYS A 226 -13.84 10.48 2.64
CA LYS A 226 -15.07 10.31 1.87
C LYS A 226 -15.63 8.88 1.92
N HIS A 227 -14.76 7.87 1.75
CA HIS A 227 -15.19 6.48 1.56
C HIS A 227 -15.12 5.63 2.83
N ALA A 228 -14.36 6.07 3.82
CA ALA A 228 -14.21 5.41 5.13
C ALA A 228 -14.28 6.46 6.25
N PRO A 229 -15.40 7.20 6.36
CA PRO A 229 -15.54 8.18 7.46
C PRO A 229 -15.57 7.44 8.80
N ALA A 230 -15.15 8.11 9.86
CA ALA A 230 -15.23 7.53 11.20
C ALA A 230 -16.70 7.35 11.61
N ALA A 231 -16.98 6.32 12.41
CA ALA A 231 -18.32 6.13 12.97
C ALA A 231 -18.71 7.38 13.79
N ALA A 232 -19.95 7.82 13.63
CA ALA A 232 -20.47 8.91 14.45
C ALA A 232 -20.50 8.45 15.92
N LYS A 233 -19.95 9.25 16.81
CA LYS A 233 -19.96 9.00 18.25
C LYS A 233 -21.33 9.30 18.85
#